data_2f13f35a13c32066018d4f0ffbb387a3
#
_entry.id   2f13f35a13c32066018d4f0ffbb387a3
#
_cell.length_a   1.000
_cell.length_b   1.000
_cell.length_c   1.000
_cell.angle_alpha   90.00
_cell.angle_beta   90.00
_cell.angle_gamma   90.00
#
_symmetry.space_group_name_H-M   'P 1'
#
loop_
_entity.id
_entity.type
_entity.pdbx_description
1 polymer ?
#
loop_
_entity_poly.entity_id
_entity_poly.type
_entity_poly.pdbx_seq_one_letter_code
_entity_poly.pdbx_strand_id
1 'polypeptide(L)'
;MFSKPQNPLRSFILYFTGAPLFFLSSLFFIANTHGQTTFSEEVVFISKTGFLSDLKIQTTIFKPSGLGPFPLAIINHGTNLGNPHQQERFRPMAMVQYFIERDYVVIVPMRHGFAQSEGESTFSGKSVELYGLNAVGDLNATIDYAHTLSYVNKNITVMVGQSTGGWVTLAYGTSNPDPSVKGLVNFSGVVKEPCCFGLYNELIDVSGNFGDKTSLPTIWFYGDNDSLIDRHTANLMFVHYSHGNPNSRFIPFGLFSNDAHNLFMDPAGRKIWEPFLTQYLYDIGVPYKPTKKAI
;
A
#
# COMPACT_ATOMS: atom_id res chain seq x y z
N MET A 1 -82.72 10.95 -10.34
CA MET A 1 -83.12 9.59 -9.99
C MET A 1 -81.93 8.68 -10.01
N PHE A 2 -81.76 7.98 -8.95
CA PHE A 2 -80.79 6.93 -8.65
C PHE A 2 -79.37 7.33 -8.20
N SER A 3 -79.23 7.00 -7.00
CA SER A 3 -78.25 7.12 -5.94
C SER A 3 -77.00 6.28 -6.15
N LYS A 4 -75.91 6.82 -5.59
CA LYS A 4 -74.61 6.14 -5.26
C LYS A 4 -74.87 4.95 -4.29
N PRO A 5 -73.87 4.07 -4.21
CA PRO A 5 -73.23 3.99 -2.89
C PRO A 5 -71.68 4.16 -2.91
N GLN A 6 -71.20 4.76 -1.81
CA GLN A 6 -69.82 4.89 -1.38
C GLN A 6 -69.31 3.56 -0.83
N ASN A 7 -68.02 3.27 -1.08
CA ASN A 7 -67.30 2.28 -0.31
C ASN A 7 -66.01 2.89 0.22
N PRO A 8 -65.70 2.76 1.51
CA PRO A 8 -64.49 3.37 2.10
C PRO A 8 -63.29 2.45 1.96
N LEU A 9 -62.24 2.94 1.35
CA LEU A 9 -60.92 2.30 1.33
C LEU A 9 -60.27 2.46 2.72
N ARG A 10 -60.08 1.35 3.40
CA ARG A 10 -59.28 1.22 4.60
C ARG A 10 -57.81 1.31 4.20
N SER A 11 -57.07 2.32 4.69
CA SER A 11 -55.63 2.44 4.63
C SER A 11 -54.99 1.37 5.51
N PHE A 12 -54.28 0.42 4.92
CA PHE A 12 -53.37 -0.45 5.63
C PHE A 12 -51.99 0.24 5.66
N ILE A 13 -51.60 0.67 6.85
CA ILE A 13 -50.20 1.10 7.12
C ILE A 13 -49.42 -0.17 7.37
N LEU A 14 -48.55 -0.51 6.40
CA LEU A 14 -47.52 -1.54 6.57
C LEU A 14 -46.33 -0.92 7.29
N TYR A 15 -46.12 -1.30 8.52
CA TYR A 15 -44.86 -1.06 9.22
C TYR A 15 -43.79 -1.98 8.62
N PHE A 16 -42.83 -1.40 7.86
CA PHE A 16 -41.58 -2.08 7.52
C PHE A 16 -40.67 -2.02 8.74
N THR A 17 -40.57 -3.14 9.46
CA THR A 17 -39.53 -3.36 10.43
C THR A 17 -38.23 -3.60 9.65
N GLY A 18 -37.32 -2.63 9.66
CA GLY A 18 -36.01 -2.73 9.06
C GLY A 18 -35.18 -3.82 9.75
N ALA A 19 -34.95 -4.91 9.05
CA ALA A 19 -33.92 -5.86 9.42
C ALA A 19 -32.56 -5.28 9.04
N PRO A 20 -31.52 -5.40 9.88
CA PRO A 20 -30.20 -4.94 9.51
C PRO A 20 -29.67 -5.78 8.35
N LEU A 21 -29.30 -5.13 7.24
CA LEU A 21 -28.52 -5.75 6.18
C LEU A 21 -27.16 -6.15 6.75
N PHE A 22 -27.00 -7.41 7.08
CA PHE A 22 -25.68 -8.01 7.27
C PHE A 22 -25.00 -8.08 5.89
N PHE A 23 -23.98 -7.23 5.67
CA PHE A 23 -23.07 -7.44 4.58
C PHE A 23 -22.33 -8.76 4.82
N LEU A 24 -22.67 -9.79 4.06
CA LEU A 24 -21.88 -11.02 4.00
C LEU A 24 -20.55 -10.68 3.33
N SER A 25 -19.48 -10.56 4.13
CA SER A 25 -18.12 -10.63 3.62
C SER A 25 -17.89 -12.05 3.10
N SER A 26 -17.66 -12.19 1.80
CA SER A 26 -17.30 -13.48 1.21
C SER A 26 -15.87 -13.85 1.62
N LEU A 27 -15.73 -14.71 2.61
CA LEU A 27 -14.44 -15.34 2.94
C LEU A 27 -14.11 -16.38 1.84
N PHE A 28 -13.14 -16.09 1.01
CA PHE A 28 -12.56 -17.07 0.11
C PHE A 28 -11.39 -17.78 0.82
N PHE A 29 -11.55 -19.06 1.14
CA PHE A 29 -10.44 -19.93 1.55
C PHE A 29 -9.81 -20.54 0.28
N ILE A 30 -8.61 -20.13 -0.07
CA ILE A 30 -7.82 -20.78 -1.10
C ILE A 30 -6.97 -21.85 -0.42
N ALA A 31 -7.41 -23.09 -0.45
CA ALA A 31 -6.59 -24.24 -0.05
C ALA A 31 -5.72 -24.66 -1.24
N ASN A 32 -4.43 -24.37 -1.17
CA ASN A 32 -3.46 -24.83 -2.18
C ASN A 32 -2.67 -26.02 -1.61
N THR A 33 -2.64 -27.13 -2.34
CA THR A 33 -2.15 -28.47 -1.93
C THR A 33 -0.63 -28.68 -2.11
N HIS A 34 0.18 -27.66 -1.89
CA HIS A 34 1.65 -27.81 -1.88
C HIS A 34 2.23 -26.88 -0.81
N GLY A 35 2.39 -27.36 0.42
CA GLY A 35 3.22 -26.73 1.46
C GLY A 35 3.16 -25.22 1.66
N GLN A 36 2.22 -24.52 1.02
CA GLN A 36 2.08 -23.06 1.08
C GLN A 36 1.45 -22.66 2.40
N THR A 37 2.00 -21.63 2.99
CA THR A 37 1.44 -20.98 4.17
C THR A 37 0.01 -20.54 3.89
N THR A 38 -0.95 -21.11 4.62
CA THR A 38 -2.37 -20.74 4.46
C THR A 38 -2.63 -19.36 5.02
N PHE A 39 -3.35 -18.54 4.28
CA PHE A 39 -3.79 -17.22 4.71
C PHE A 39 -5.22 -16.96 4.19
N SER A 40 -5.92 -16.05 4.84
CA SER A 40 -7.19 -15.51 4.32
C SER A 40 -6.94 -14.21 3.58
N GLU A 41 -7.74 -13.95 2.54
CA GLU A 41 -7.81 -12.68 1.82
C GLU A 41 -9.20 -12.08 2.01
N GLU A 42 -9.28 -10.84 2.44
CA GLU A 42 -10.51 -10.10 2.63
C GLU A 42 -10.39 -8.71 2.01
N VAL A 43 -11.49 -8.21 1.44
CA VAL A 43 -11.58 -6.84 0.92
C VAL A 43 -12.55 -6.06 1.79
N VAL A 44 -12.07 -4.95 2.33
CA VAL A 44 -12.86 -4.03 3.17
C VAL A 44 -12.78 -2.62 2.60
N PHE A 45 -13.71 -1.77 3.02
CA PHE A 45 -13.68 -0.34 2.75
C PHE A 45 -13.46 0.40 4.06
N ILE A 46 -12.25 0.97 4.23
CA ILE A 46 -11.90 1.73 5.43
C ILE A 46 -12.27 3.20 5.26
N SER A 47 -12.63 3.87 6.36
CA SER A 47 -12.91 5.31 6.33
C SER A 47 -11.63 6.11 6.45
N LYS A 48 -11.46 7.09 5.57
CA LYS A 48 -10.46 8.16 5.66
C LYS A 48 -11.19 9.47 5.86
N THR A 49 -10.83 10.21 6.89
CA THR A 49 -11.40 11.56 7.11
C THR A 49 -11.07 12.48 5.93
N GLY A 50 -12.08 13.02 5.29
CA GLY A 50 -11.98 13.97 4.20
C GLY A 50 -12.39 15.38 4.64
N PHE A 51 -12.16 16.38 3.78
CA PHE A 51 -12.48 17.78 4.07
C PHE A 51 -13.99 18.04 4.18
N LEU A 52 -14.79 17.46 3.29
CA LEU A 52 -16.25 17.63 3.25
C LEU A 52 -17.01 16.41 3.77
N SER A 53 -16.47 15.23 3.56
CA SER A 53 -17.03 13.95 3.98
C SER A 53 -15.92 12.90 4.05
N ASP A 54 -16.13 11.87 4.84
CA ASP A 54 -15.23 10.72 4.87
C ASP A 54 -15.25 9.99 3.52
N LEU A 55 -14.06 9.56 3.09
CA LEU A 55 -13.88 8.76 1.89
C LEU A 55 -13.74 7.27 2.25
N LYS A 56 -14.22 6.40 1.38
CA LYS A 56 -14.04 4.96 1.50
C LYS A 56 -12.84 4.50 0.66
N ILE A 57 -11.87 3.88 1.33
CA ILE A 57 -10.64 3.37 0.72
C ILE A 57 -10.75 1.85 0.60
N GLN A 58 -10.81 1.33 -0.63
CA GLN A 58 -10.79 -0.10 -0.89
C GLN A 58 -9.47 -0.70 -0.41
N THR A 59 -9.53 -1.66 0.50
CA THR A 59 -8.34 -2.20 1.15
C THR A 59 -8.40 -3.72 1.16
N THR A 60 -7.31 -4.37 0.76
CA THR A 60 -7.17 -5.82 0.85
C THR A 60 -6.35 -6.19 2.08
N ILE A 61 -6.84 -7.14 2.84
CA ILE A 61 -6.17 -7.68 4.03
C ILE A 61 -5.83 -9.15 3.76
N PHE A 62 -4.55 -9.49 3.89
CA PHE A 62 -4.06 -10.86 3.90
C PHE A 62 -3.64 -11.19 5.33
N LYS A 63 -4.30 -12.18 5.94
CA LYS A 63 -4.05 -12.56 7.33
C LYS A 63 -3.49 -13.98 7.39
N PRO A 64 -2.32 -14.19 8.03
CA PRO A 64 -1.80 -15.54 8.26
C PRO A 64 -2.73 -16.34 9.16
N SER A 65 -2.65 -17.67 9.09
CA SER A 65 -3.39 -18.55 10.02
C SER A 65 -2.87 -18.40 11.44
N GLY A 66 -3.77 -18.44 12.42
CA GLY A 66 -3.46 -18.31 13.85
C GLY A 66 -4.16 -17.11 14.48
N LEU A 67 -3.88 -16.90 15.77
CA LEU A 67 -4.59 -15.90 16.59
C LEU A 67 -3.91 -14.52 16.59
N GLY A 68 -2.58 -14.46 16.38
CA GLY A 68 -1.81 -13.21 16.52
C GLY A 68 -1.51 -12.88 18.00
N PRO A 69 -1.15 -11.63 18.34
CA PRO A 69 -1.05 -10.49 17.42
C PRO A 69 0.15 -10.58 16.47
N PHE A 70 -0.09 -10.31 15.21
CA PHE A 70 0.90 -10.37 14.13
C PHE A 70 1.47 -8.98 13.82
N PRO A 71 2.76 -8.83 13.47
CA PRO A 71 3.29 -7.60 12.92
C PRO A 71 2.57 -7.23 11.63
N LEU A 72 2.63 -5.96 11.24
CA LEU A 72 1.95 -5.40 10.09
C LEU A 72 2.91 -5.06 8.96
N ALA A 73 2.56 -5.40 7.73
CA ALA A 73 3.16 -4.86 6.52
C ALA A 73 2.10 -4.11 5.70
N ILE A 74 2.35 -2.85 5.36
CA ILE A 74 1.49 -2.08 4.47
C ILE A 74 2.17 -1.96 3.12
N ILE A 75 1.47 -2.32 2.03
CA ILE A 75 2.03 -2.28 0.68
C ILE A 75 1.31 -1.23 -0.16
N ASN A 76 2.05 -0.22 -0.59
CA ASN A 76 1.57 0.90 -1.42
C ASN A 76 1.73 0.58 -2.90
N HIS A 77 0.63 0.65 -3.65
CA HIS A 77 0.59 0.34 -5.08
C HIS A 77 1.22 1.44 -5.94
N GLY A 78 1.73 1.04 -7.12
CA GLY A 78 2.10 1.94 -8.21
C GLY A 78 0.88 2.49 -8.95
N THR A 79 1.12 3.31 -9.98
CA THR A 79 0.09 3.86 -10.86
C THR A 79 0.26 3.29 -12.26
N ASN A 80 -0.79 2.69 -12.81
CA ASN A 80 -0.87 2.28 -14.19
C ASN A 80 -1.29 3.47 -15.08
N LEU A 81 -0.93 3.42 -16.36
CA LEU A 81 -1.41 4.40 -17.33
C LEU A 81 -2.94 4.30 -17.48
N GLY A 82 -3.59 5.43 -17.70
CA GLY A 82 -5.03 5.52 -17.94
C GLY A 82 -5.83 6.00 -16.74
N ASN A 83 -7.13 5.68 -16.72
CA ASN A 83 -8.01 6.12 -15.65
C ASN A 83 -7.72 5.36 -14.33
N PRO A 84 -7.35 6.05 -13.24
CA PRO A 84 -7.02 5.40 -11.97
C PRO A 84 -8.17 4.56 -11.39
N HIS A 85 -9.42 4.96 -11.57
CA HIS A 85 -10.59 4.17 -11.15
C HIS A 85 -10.76 2.85 -11.92
N GLN A 86 -10.12 2.71 -13.08
CA GLN A 86 -10.10 1.46 -13.85
C GLN A 86 -8.90 0.57 -13.51
N GLN A 87 -7.98 1.05 -12.66
CA GLN A 87 -6.88 0.23 -12.20
C GLN A 87 -7.41 -0.93 -11.36
N GLU A 88 -6.98 -2.14 -11.68
CA GLU A 88 -7.34 -3.30 -10.87
C GLU A 88 -6.76 -3.19 -9.44
N ARG A 89 -7.39 -3.90 -8.52
CA ARG A 89 -6.93 -4.04 -7.15
C ARG A 89 -5.51 -4.62 -7.11
N PHE A 90 -4.60 -3.92 -6.47
CA PHE A 90 -3.18 -4.30 -6.42
C PHE A 90 -2.99 -5.56 -5.55
N ARG A 91 -2.42 -6.60 -6.14
CA ARG A 91 -2.18 -7.90 -5.48
C ARG A 91 -0.74 -8.36 -5.70
N PRO A 92 0.27 -7.82 -5.01
CA PRO A 92 1.68 -8.16 -5.17
C PRO A 92 2.00 -9.48 -4.45
N MET A 93 1.56 -10.60 -5.02
CA MET A 93 1.53 -11.90 -4.33
C MET A 93 2.90 -12.40 -3.87
N ALA A 94 3.99 -12.11 -4.59
CA ALA A 94 5.34 -12.49 -4.15
C ALA A 94 5.73 -11.79 -2.82
N MET A 95 5.39 -10.51 -2.69
CA MET A 95 5.64 -9.73 -1.46
C MET A 95 4.66 -10.12 -0.34
N VAL A 96 3.39 -10.33 -0.68
CA VAL A 96 2.38 -10.85 0.27
C VAL A 96 2.86 -12.17 0.87
N GLN A 97 3.25 -13.15 0.06
CA GLN A 97 3.75 -14.44 0.52
C GLN A 97 5.00 -14.30 1.40
N TYR A 98 5.94 -13.43 1.01
CA TYR A 98 7.14 -13.17 1.79
C TYR A 98 6.83 -12.75 3.23
N PHE A 99 5.89 -11.83 3.42
CA PHE A 99 5.48 -11.36 4.74
C PHE A 99 4.60 -12.37 5.48
N ILE A 100 3.68 -13.05 4.79
CA ILE A 100 2.83 -14.10 5.38
C ILE A 100 3.68 -15.27 5.93
N GLU A 101 4.76 -15.66 5.24
CA GLU A 101 5.70 -16.67 5.71
C GLU A 101 6.40 -16.29 7.02
N ARG A 102 6.39 -15.01 7.37
CA ARG A 102 6.97 -14.40 8.58
C ARG A 102 5.91 -13.98 9.59
N ASP A 103 4.69 -14.49 9.42
CA ASP A 103 3.50 -14.21 10.25
C ASP A 103 3.11 -12.72 10.31
N TYR A 104 3.35 -11.94 9.25
CA TYR A 104 2.80 -10.59 9.15
C TYR A 104 1.37 -10.62 8.61
N VAL A 105 0.51 -9.78 9.15
CA VAL A 105 -0.67 -9.30 8.42
C VAL A 105 -0.20 -8.36 7.34
N VAL A 106 -0.69 -8.55 6.11
CA VAL A 106 -0.38 -7.65 4.99
C VAL A 106 -1.64 -6.88 4.61
N ILE A 107 -1.54 -5.55 4.58
CA ILE A 107 -2.63 -4.67 4.17
C ILE A 107 -2.21 -3.88 2.93
N VAL A 108 -3.08 -3.91 1.92
CA VAL A 108 -2.85 -3.25 0.63
C VAL A 108 -4.00 -2.29 0.37
N PRO A 109 -3.86 -1.01 0.76
CA PRO A 109 -4.85 0.01 0.43
C PRO A 109 -4.73 0.41 -1.04
N MET A 110 -5.86 0.58 -1.73
CA MET A 110 -5.94 1.34 -2.97
C MET A 110 -6.13 2.81 -2.60
N ARG A 111 -5.14 3.66 -2.89
CA ARG A 111 -5.23 5.09 -2.51
C ARG A 111 -6.52 5.73 -3.04
N HIS A 112 -6.98 6.83 -2.43
CA HIS A 112 -8.15 7.56 -2.90
C HIS A 112 -8.04 7.89 -4.40
N GLY A 113 -9.16 7.77 -5.12
CA GLY A 113 -9.21 7.94 -6.57
C GLY A 113 -8.72 6.75 -7.39
N PHE A 114 -8.34 5.63 -6.76
CA PHE A 114 -7.91 4.42 -7.47
C PHE A 114 -8.87 3.25 -7.24
N ALA A 115 -9.06 2.43 -8.28
CA ALA A 115 -9.94 1.27 -8.26
C ALA A 115 -11.35 1.64 -7.75
N GLN A 116 -11.83 1.01 -6.68
CA GLN A 116 -13.13 1.31 -6.05
C GLN A 116 -13.02 2.25 -4.84
N SER A 117 -11.85 2.83 -4.60
CA SER A 117 -11.72 3.88 -3.59
C SER A 117 -12.40 5.16 -4.05
N GLU A 118 -13.07 5.83 -3.12
CA GLU A 118 -13.70 7.11 -3.39
C GLU A 118 -12.67 8.25 -3.54
N GLY A 119 -13.13 9.40 -3.99
CA GLY A 119 -12.31 10.59 -4.22
C GLY A 119 -11.68 10.61 -5.61
N GLU A 120 -10.79 11.58 -5.82
CA GLU A 120 -10.09 11.76 -7.08
C GLU A 120 -8.60 11.59 -6.87
N SER A 121 -7.94 10.90 -7.79
CA SER A 121 -6.48 10.81 -7.82
C SER A 121 -5.88 12.20 -8.05
N THR A 122 -5.27 12.76 -7.01
CA THR A 122 -4.81 14.16 -7.01
C THR A 122 -3.43 14.34 -7.61
N PHE A 123 -3.17 13.78 -8.79
CA PHE A 123 -2.04 14.27 -9.55
C PHE A 123 -2.47 15.47 -10.39
N SER A 124 -2.24 16.65 -9.87
CA SER A 124 -2.55 17.92 -10.58
C SER A 124 -1.31 18.57 -11.22
N GLY A 125 -0.25 17.80 -11.48
CA GLY A 125 0.95 18.26 -12.21
C GLY A 125 1.76 19.37 -11.56
N LYS A 126 1.54 19.67 -10.26
CA LYS A 126 2.12 20.85 -9.62
C LYS A 126 3.39 20.59 -8.81
N SER A 127 3.57 19.40 -8.24
CA SER A 127 4.75 19.07 -7.45
C SER A 127 4.80 17.57 -7.13
N VAL A 128 5.96 16.96 -7.32
CA VAL A 128 6.18 15.55 -6.92
C VAL A 128 6.15 15.40 -5.40
N GLU A 129 6.56 16.43 -4.64
CA GLU A 129 6.44 16.43 -3.19
C GLU A 129 4.97 16.34 -2.75
N LEU A 130 4.12 17.21 -3.27
CA LEU A 130 2.69 17.22 -2.96
C LEU A 130 2.00 15.92 -3.39
N TYR A 131 2.41 15.32 -4.50
CA TYR A 131 1.89 14.01 -4.89
C TYR A 131 2.10 12.97 -3.78
N GLY A 132 3.31 12.88 -3.25
CA GLY A 132 3.61 11.96 -2.15
C GLY A 132 2.81 12.29 -0.88
N LEU A 133 2.82 13.56 -0.48
CA LEU A 133 2.19 14.02 0.77
C LEU A 133 0.66 13.89 0.76
N ASN A 134 0.00 14.09 -0.38
CA ASN A 134 -1.46 13.95 -0.48
C ASN A 134 -1.97 12.54 -0.17
N ALA A 135 -1.14 11.52 -0.39
CA ALA A 135 -1.51 10.13 -0.11
C ALA A 135 -1.23 9.70 1.35
N VAL A 136 -0.55 10.52 2.15
CA VAL A 136 -0.22 10.20 3.55
C VAL A 136 -1.47 9.93 4.39
N GLY A 137 -2.54 10.70 4.15
CA GLY A 137 -3.81 10.51 4.83
C GLY A 137 -4.44 9.13 4.61
N ASP A 138 -4.23 8.50 3.45
CA ASP A 138 -4.70 7.14 3.17
C ASP A 138 -3.94 6.11 4.03
N LEU A 139 -2.64 6.33 4.22
CA LEU A 139 -1.79 5.45 5.00
C LEU A 139 -2.08 5.58 6.50
N ASN A 140 -2.31 6.80 7.00
CA ASN A 140 -2.74 7.02 8.37
C ASN A 140 -4.07 6.30 8.64
N ALA A 141 -5.08 6.48 7.79
CA ALA A 141 -6.35 5.78 7.90
C ALA A 141 -6.19 4.25 7.86
N THR A 142 -5.23 3.76 7.06
CA THR A 142 -4.92 2.32 6.99
C THR A 142 -4.31 1.81 8.29
N ILE A 143 -3.37 2.54 8.91
CA ILE A 143 -2.77 2.19 10.20
C ILE A 143 -3.81 2.26 11.31
N ASP A 144 -4.59 3.33 11.37
CA ASP A 144 -5.65 3.51 12.37
C ASP A 144 -6.64 2.34 12.32
N TYR A 145 -7.08 1.97 11.13
CA TYR A 145 -7.95 0.81 10.95
C TYR A 145 -7.25 -0.49 11.38
N ALA A 146 -6.00 -0.72 10.95
CA ALA A 146 -5.23 -1.90 11.33
C ALA A 146 -5.11 -2.02 12.85
N HIS A 147 -4.94 -0.92 13.55
CA HIS A 147 -4.87 -0.87 15.01
C HIS A 147 -6.21 -1.19 15.70
N THR A 148 -7.34 -1.21 15.01
CA THR A 148 -8.61 -1.72 15.56
C THR A 148 -8.69 -3.25 15.55
N LEU A 149 -7.87 -3.92 14.73
CA LEU A 149 -7.90 -5.37 14.55
C LEU A 149 -7.15 -6.06 15.71
N SER A 150 -7.84 -6.91 16.46
CA SER A 150 -7.30 -7.57 17.65
C SER A 150 -6.11 -8.50 17.37
N TYR A 151 -5.99 -8.96 16.12
CA TYR A 151 -4.91 -9.84 15.67
C TYR A 151 -3.69 -9.09 15.11
N VAL A 152 -3.67 -7.75 15.13
CA VAL A 152 -2.54 -6.92 14.69
C VAL A 152 -1.72 -6.44 15.89
N ASN A 153 -0.40 -6.61 15.80
CA ASN A 153 0.55 -6.02 16.74
C ASN A 153 0.74 -4.53 16.43
N LYS A 154 0.20 -3.67 17.27
CA LYS A 154 0.19 -2.21 17.10
C LYS A 154 1.56 -1.54 17.26
N ASN A 155 2.62 -2.31 17.51
CA ASN A 155 3.96 -1.76 17.76
C ASN A 155 4.94 -2.01 16.62
N ILE A 156 4.57 -2.84 15.61
CA ILE A 156 5.48 -3.24 14.54
C ILE A 156 4.76 -3.13 13.20
N THR A 157 5.14 -2.11 12.43
CA THR A 157 4.70 -1.90 11.05
C THR A 157 5.90 -1.71 10.14
N VAL A 158 5.93 -2.38 9.00
CA VAL A 158 6.86 -2.15 7.89
C VAL A 158 6.07 -1.61 6.71
N MET A 159 6.53 -0.52 6.12
CA MET A 159 5.86 0.09 4.97
C MET A 159 6.65 -0.17 3.71
N VAL A 160 6.01 -0.70 2.69
CA VAL A 160 6.61 -1.08 1.41
C VAL A 160 5.88 -0.35 0.28
N GLY A 161 6.60 0.14 -0.71
CA GLY A 161 5.95 0.73 -1.87
C GLY A 161 6.69 0.46 -3.17
N GLN A 162 5.95 0.44 -4.27
CA GLN A 162 6.46 0.24 -5.61
C GLN A 162 6.05 1.41 -6.52
N SER A 163 6.98 1.90 -7.36
CA SER A 163 6.70 3.00 -8.30
C SER A 163 6.18 4.23 -7.54
N THR A 164 5.06 4.84 -7.95
CA THR A 164 4.45 5.95 -7.20
C THR A 164 4.14 5.58 -5.75
N GLY A 165 3.86 4.30 -5.44
CA GLY A 165 3.71 3.82 -4.06
C GLY A 165 5.01 3.85 -3.27
N GLY A 166 6.16 3.60 -3.92
CA GLY A 166 7.49 3.80 -3.33
C GLY A 166 7.72 5.26 -2.95
N TRP A 167 7.38 6.17 -3.86
CA TRP A 167 7.45 7.61 -3.60
C TRP A 167 6.56 8.05 -2.42
N VAL A 168 5.31 7.58 -2.38
CA VAL A 168 4.38 7.82 -1.27
C VAL A 168 4.93 7.26 0.05
N THR A 169 5.59 6.10 0.01
CA THR A 169 6.23 5.51 1.20
C THR A 169 7.34 6.41 1.75
N LEU A 170 8.17 7.01 0.89
CA LEU A 170 9.19 7.98 1.32
C LEU A 170 8.56 9.25 1.91
N ALA A 171 7.52 9.80 1.24
CA ALA A 171 6.79 10.97 1.72
C ALA A 171 6.14 10.71 3.08
N TYR A 172 5.62 9.51 3.33
CA TYR A 172 5.05 9.12 4.62
C TYR A 172 6.07 9.29 5.75
N GLY A 173 7.32 8.91 5.53
CA GLY A 173 8.40 9.05 6.51
C GLY A 173 8.63 10.48 7.01
N THR A 174 8.18 11.48 6.25
CA THR A 174 8.38 12.91 6.58
C THR A 174 7.21 13.55 7.35
N SER A 175 6.09 12.84 7.48
CA SER A 175 4.80 13.38 7.89
C SER A 175 4.43 12.97 9.31
N ASN A 176 5.36 13.01 10.25
CA ASN A 176 5.17 12.56 11.62
C ASN A 176 4.62 11.12 11.66
N PRO A 177 5.38 10.13 11.17
CA PRO A 177 4.91 8.77 11.01
C PRO A 177 4.48 8.15 12.33
N ASP A 178 3.48 7.24 12.26
CA ASP A 178 3.04 6.47 13.43
C ASP A 178 4.23 5.75 14.09
N PRO A 179 4.36 5.77 15.42
CA PRO A 179 5.49 5.17 16.15
C PRO A 179 5.63 3.65 15.93
N SER A 180 4.59 2.97 15.46
CA SER A 180 4.67 1.56 15.08
C SER A 180 5.52 1.31 13.84
N VAL A 181 5.67 2.30 12.95
CA VAL A 181 6.44 2.16 11.71
C VAL A 181 7.92 2.11 12.02
N LYS A 182 8.55 0.96 11.71
CA LYS A 182 9.96 0.67 12.04
C LYS A 182 10.89 0.85 10.85
N GLY A 183 10.35 0.85 9.63
CA GLY A 183 11.16 1.03 8.45
C GLY A 183 10.36 1.15 7.16
N LEU A 184 11.01 1.72 6.15
CA LEU A 184 10.47 2.01 4.84
C LEU A 184 11.21 1.19 3.78
N VAL A 185 10.46 0.65 2.81
CA VAL A 185 11.02 -0.14 1.71
C VAL A 185 10.53 0.47 0.40
N ASN A 186 11.46 0.94 -0.42
CA ASN A 186 11.21 1.64 -1.66
C ASN A 186 11.67 0.82 -2.86
N PHE A 187 10.75 0.36 -3.69
CA PHE A 187 11.03 -0.29 -4.97
C PHE A 187 10.76 0.68 -6.13
N SER A 188 11.80 1.12 -6.79
CA SER A 188 11.75 2.00 -7.96
C SER A 188 10.78 3.18 -7.78
N GLY A 189 10.84 3.83 -6.60
CA GLY A 189 9.93 4.92 -6.25
C GLY A 189 10.13 6.12 -7.16
N VAL A 190 9.11 6.45 -7.93
CA VAL A 190 9.14 7.51 -8.93
C VAL A 190 7.74 8.07 -9.15
N VAL A 191 7.67 9.34 -9.51
CA VAL A 191 6.47 9.96 -10.09
C VAL A 191 6.83 10.35 -11.52
N LYS A 192 6.11 9.82 -12.50
CA LYS A 192 6.31 10.17 -13.90
C LYS A 192 4.99 10.67 -14.48
N GLU A 193 5.00 11.91 -14.93
CA GLU A 193 3.91 12.48 -15.70
C GLU A 193 4.36 12.86 -17.09
N PRO A 194 3.51 12.69 -18.11
CA PRO A 194 3.85 13.00 -19.49
C PRO A 194 4.15 14.47 -19.75
N CYS A 195 3.79 15.37 -18.83
CA CYS A 195 3.75 16.82 -19.08
C CYS A 195 4.98 17.60 -18.61
N CYS A 196 5.93 16.96 -17.89
CA CYS A 196 6.83 17.77 -17.06
C CYS A 196 8.30 17.59 -17.44
N PHE A 197 8.83 18.49 -18.25
CA PHE A 197 10.28 18.67 -18.44
C PHE A 197 10.91 19.11 -17.10
N GLY A 198 12.03 18.46 -16.71
CA GLY A 198 12.73 18.80 -15.46
C GLY A 198 12.31 17.98 -14.24
N LEU A 199 11.35 17.06 -14.40
CA LEU A 199 10.85 16.21 -13.34
C LEU A 199 11.95 15.45 -12.57
N TYR A 200 13.01 15.02 -13.25
CA TYR A 200 14.11 14.31 -12.60
C TYR A 200 14.88 15.18 -11.61
N ASN A 201 15.11 16.47 -11.91
CA ASN A 201 15.74 17.38 -10.96
C ASN A 201 14.83 17.58 -9.72
N GLU A 202 13.53 17.74 -9.92
CA GLU A 202 12.58 17.85 -8.82
C GLU A 202 12.55 16.58 -7.96
N LEU A 203 12.60 15.38 -8.57
CA LEU A 203 12.69 14.11 -7.83
C LEU A 203 13.97 14.03 -6.98
N ILE A 204 15.10 14.49 -7.51
CA ILE A 204 16.38 14.52 -6.78
C ILE A 204 16.29 15.48 -5.59
N ASP A 205 15.84 16.70 -5.81
CA ASP A 205 15.74 17.73 -4.76
C ASP A 205 14.75 17.33 -3.67
N VAL A 206 13.56 16.85 -4.05
CA VAL A 206 12.54 16.39 -3.10
C VAL A 206 12.98 15.12 -2.37
N SER A 207 13.76 14.23 -3.00
CA SER A 207 14.36 13.10 -2.29
C SER A 207 15.27 13.58 -1.15
N GLY A 208 16.08 14.62 -1.37
CA GLY A 208 16.86 15.26 -0.32
C GLY A 208 15.98 15.81 0.80
N ASN A 209 14.94 16.58 0.45
CA ASN A 209 13.97 17.11 1.42
C ASN A 209 13.30 16.01 2.26
N PHE A 210 13.03 14.85 1.65
CA PHE A 210 12.47 13.70 2.37
C PHE A 210 13.49 13.07 3.31
N GLY A 211 14.76 12.94 2.87
CA GLY A 211 15.83 12.45 3.72
C GLY A 211 16.05 13.32 4.96
N ASP A 212 16.07 14.64 4.79
CA ASP A 212 16.28 15.61 5.87
C ASP A 212 15.14 15.57 6.94
N LYS A 213 13.95 15.14 6.55
CA LYS A 213 12.75 15.15 7.42
C LYS A 213 12.44 13.79 8.05
N THR A 214 13.16 12.72 7.74
CA THR A 214 12.91 11.39 8.29
C THR A 214 14.13 10.78 8.95
N SER A 215 13.92 10.09 10.07
CA SER A 215 14.93 9.26 10.72
C SER A 215 14.64 7.76 10.59
N LEU A 216 13.56 7.38 9.91
CA LEU A 216 13.20 5.98 9.73
C LEU A 216 14.24 5.26 8.86
N PRO A 217 14.72 4.08 9.29
CA PRO A 217 15.53 3.24 8.41
C PRO A 217 14.82 3.02 7.08
N THR A 218 15.57 3.09 5.98
CA THR A 218 14.99 2.99 4.64
C THR A 218 15.88 2.14 3.73
N ILE A 219 15.28 1.26 2.93
CA ILE A 219 15.98 0.47 1.91
C ILE A 219 15.39 0.74 0.52
N TRP A 220 16.25 0.94 -0.47
CA TRP A 220 15.88 1.28 -1.84
C TRP A 220 16.36 0.21 -2.82
N PHE A 221 15.50 -0.20 -3.74
CA PHE A 221 15.80 -1.16 -4.82
C PHE A 221 15.59 -0.50 -6.17
N TYR A 222 16.67 -0.40 -6.97
CA TYR A 222 16.61 0.15 -8.32
C TYR A 222 17.48 -0.67 -9.27
N GLY A 223 17.01 -0.87 -10.50
CA GLY A 223 17.70 -1.61 -11.54
C GLY A 223 18.23 -0.71 -12.65
N ASP A 224 19.15 -1.28 -13.44
CA ASP A 224 19.88 -0.52 -14.47
C ASP A 224 19.04 -0.26 -15.73
N ASN A 225 18.04 -1.11 -16.03
CA ASN A 225 17.16 -1.00 -17.18
C ASN A 225 15.70 -0.67 -16.78
N ASP A 226 15.52 0.11 -15.71
CA ASP A 226 14.20 0.63 -15.35
C ASP A 226 13.71 1.63 -16.40
N SER A 227 12.54 1.39 -16.99
CA SER A 227 11.99 2.21 -18.08
C SER A 227 11.47 3.57 -17.65
N LEU A 228 11.26 3.78 -16.36
CA LEU A 228 10.68 5.02 -15.81
C LEU A 228 11.72 5.92 -15.19
N ILE A 229 12.83 5.37 -14.68
CA ILE A 229 13.90 6.13 -14.06
C ILE A 229 15.25 5.49 -14.34
N ASP A 230 16.15 6.26 -14.94
CA ASP A 230 17.48 5.77 -15.24
C ASP A 230 18.34 5.63 -13.97
N ARG A 231 19.34 4.75 -14.06
CA ARG A 231 20.26 4.46 -12.95
C ARG A 231 20.94 5.71 -12.37
N HIS A 232 21.31 6.67 -13.23
CA HIS A 232 22.02 7.87 -12.79
C HIS A 232 21.11 8.74 -11.92
N THR A 233 19.88 8.99 -12.38
CA THR A 233 18.88 9.75 -11.63
C THR A 233 18.51 9.05 -10.32
N ALA A 234 18.27 7.74 -10.34
CA ALA A 234 17.99 6.95 -9.13
C ALA A 234 19.11 7.04 -8.10
N ASN A 235 20.38 6.99 -8.55
CA ASN A 235 21.53 7.15 -7.68
C ASN A 235 21.62 8.56 -7.09
N LEU A 236 21.38 9.62 -7.88
CA LEU A 236 21.36 10.98 -7.36
C LEU A 236 20.24 11.21 -6.34
N MET A 237 19.04 10.71 -6.59
CA MET A 237 17.94 10.73 -5.63
C MET A 237 18.35 10.10 -4.31
N PHE A 238 18.98 8.92 -4.36
CA PHE A 238 19.44 8.24 -3.16
C PHE A 238 20.57 8.99 -2.44
N VAL A 239 21.55 9.53 -3.16
CA VAL A 239 22.65 10.32 -2.58
C VAL A 239 22.09 11.52 -1.82
N HIS A 240 21.16 12.26 -2.42
CA HIS A 240 20.51 13.40 -1.76
C HIS A 240 19.70 12.96 -0.52
N TYR A 241 18.92 11.89 -0.65
CA TYR A 241 18.14 11.35 0.46
C TYR A 241 19.03 10.88 1.62
N SER A 242 20.11 10.15 1.33
CA SER A 242 21.01 9.57 2.34
C SER A 242 21.85 10.61 3.08
N HIS A 243 22.05 11.79 2.50
CA HIS A 243 22.71 12.88 3.19
C HIS A 243 21.95 13.31 4.46
N GLY A 244 20.63 13.42 4.38
CA GLY A 244 19.78 13.73 5.53
C GLY A 244 19.41 12.50 6.37
N ASN A 245 19.35 11.31 5.75
CA ASN A 245 19.02 10.05 6.43
C ASN A 245 20.12 9.01 6.30
N PRO A 246 21.14 8.99 7.18
CA PRO A 246 22.24 8.03 7.13
C PRO A 246 21.79 6.57 7.41
N ASN A 247 20.57 6.36 7.95
CA ASN A 247 20.00 5.03 8.15
C ASN A 247 19.36 4.45 6.87
N SER A 248 19.78 4.95 5.71
CA SER A 248 19.27 4.49 4.41
C SER A 248 20.26 3.55 3.71
N ARG A 249 19.72 2.66 2.87
CA ARG A 249 20.50 1.68 2.12
C ARG A 249 20.03 1.62 0.68
N PHE A 250 20.98 1.63 -0.28
CA PHE A 250 20.69 1.50 -1.70
C PHE A 250 21.14 0.12 -2.22
N ILE A 251 20.27 -0.53 -2.95
CA ILE A 251 20.49 -1.84 -3.57
C ILE A 251 20.36 -1.68 -5.09
N PRO A 252 21.47 -1.40 -5.80
CA PRO A 252 21.48 -1.43 -7.25
C PRO A 252 21.54 -2.89 -7.69
N PHE A 253 20.40 -3.45 -8.14
CA PHE A 253 20.33 -4.87 -8.46
C PHE A 253 20.69 -5.24 -9.91
N GLY A 254 21.14 -4.27 -10.72
CA GLY A 254 21.54 -4.51 -12.10
C GLY A 254 20.39 -4.63 -13.08
N LEU A 255 20.58 -5.41 -14.14
CA LEU A 255 19.55 -5.66 -15.14
C LEU A 255 18.54 -6.68 -14.64
N PHE A 256 17.25 -6.46 -14.94
CA PHE A 256 16.20 -7.42 -14.67
C PHE A 256 15.24 -7.52 -15.83
N SER A 257 15.13 -8.70 -16.44
CA SER A 257 14.22 -8.98 -17.56
C SER A 257 14.30 -7.89 -18.64
N ASN A 258 13.18 -7.54 -19.25
CA ASN A 258 13.07 -6.47 -20.23
C ASN A 258 12.93 -5.08 -19.58
N ASP A 259 12.59 -5.03 -18.29
CA ASP A 259 12.36 -3.78 -17.55
C ASP A 259 12.48 -4.04 -16.05
N ALA A 260 13.49 -3.42 -15.44
CA ALA A 260 13.75 -3.54 -14.01
C ALA A 260 12.63 -2.94 -13.13
N HIS A 261 11.78 -2.06 -13.68
CA HIS A 261 10.63 -1.52 -12.97
C HIS A 261 9.64 -2.60 -12.50
N ASN A 262 9.66 -3.74 -13.20
CA ASN A 262 8.78 -4.88 -12.90
C ASN A 262 9.32 -5.83 -11.81
N LEU A 263 10.52 -5.60 -11.25
CA LEU A 263 11.14 -6.48 -10.24
C LEU A 263 10.19 -6.84 -9.09
N PHE A 264 9.45 -5.86 -8.61
CA PHE A 264 8.55 -6.02 -7.47
C PHE A 264 7.38 -6.97 -7.75
N MET A 265 6.80 -6.87 -8.95
CA MET A 265 5.60 -7.64 -9.35
C MET A 265 5.94 -9.01 -9.92
N ASP A 266 7.12 -9.16 -10.52
CA ASP A 266 7.55 -10.42 -11.12
C ASP A 266 7.98 -11.43 -10.03
N PRO A 267 7.38 -12.63 -10.01
CA PRO A 267 7.78 -13.67 -9.05
C PRO A 267 9.28 -14.01 -9.09
N ALA A 268 9.94 -13.90 -10.25
CA ALA A 268 11.37 -14.12 -10.38
C ALA A 268 12.21 -13.06 -9.63
N GLY A 269 11.67 -11.87 -9.45
CA GLY A 269 12.30 -10.78 -8.71
C GLY A 269 12.54 -11.13 -7.24
N ARG A 270 11.73 -12.02 -6.66
CA ARG A 270 11.87 -12.43 -5.27
C ARG A 270 13.28 -12.92 -4.93
N LYS A 271 13.91 -13.68 -5.82
CA LYS A 271 15.27 -14.19 -5.62
C LYS A 271 16.32 -13.08 -5.49
N ILE A 272 16.04 -11.92 -6.06
CA ILE A 272 16.93 -10.75 -6.03
C ILE A 272 16.73 -9.95 -4.76
N TRP A 273 15.48 -9.57 -4.44
CA TRP A 273 15.23 -8.65 -3.34
C TRP A 273 15.12 -9.33 -1.96
N GLU A 274 14.71 -10.61 -1.89
CA GLU A 274 14.46 -11.30 -0.60
C GLU A 274 15.68 -11.33 0.33
N PRO A 275 16.91 -11.64 -0.11
CA PRO A 275 18.07 -11.65 0.79
C PRO A 275 18.32 -10.28 1.43
N PHE A 276 18.24 -9.22 0.66
CA PHE A 276 18.48 -7.85 1.13
C PHE A 276 17.36 -7.35 2.04
N LEU A 277 16.10 -7.65 1.69
CA LEU A 277 14.95 -7.29 2.53
C LEU A 277 14.99 -8.06 3.85
N THR A 278 15.37 -9.35 3.83
CA THR A 278 15.50 -10.16 5.05
C THR A 278 16.58 -9.61 5.97
N GLN A 279 17.75 -9.25 5.43
CA GLN A 279 18.81 -8.61 6.21
C GLN A 279 18.38 -7.26 6.76
N TYR A 280 17.67 -6.46 5.95
CA TYR A 280 17.16 -5.17 6.39
C TYR A 280 16.16 -5.32 7.56
N LEU A 281 15.21 -6.26 7.49
CA LEU A 281 14.26 -6.52 8.59
C LEU A 281 15.00 -6.94 9.88
N TYR A 282 16.07 -7.77 9.76
CA TYR A 282 16.93 -8.13 10.88
C TYR A 282 17.59 -6.88 11.50
N ASP A 283 18.19 -6.03 10.67
CA ASP A 283 18.94 -4.85 11.12
C ASP A 283 18.07 -3.83 11.84
N ILE A 284 16.80 -3.69 11.43
CA ILE A 284 15.83 -2.81 12.10
C ILE A 284 15.08 -3.47 13.28
N GLY A 285 15.43 -4.70 13.63
CA GLY A 285 14.94 -5.40 14.81
C GLY A 285 13.47 -5.87 14.74
N VAL A 286 12.95 -6.15 13.53
CA VAL A 286 11.60 -6.68 13.34
C VAL A 286 11.63 -8.16 12.92
N PRO A 287 10.52 -8.92 13.00
CA PRO A 287 10.48 -10.32 12.59
C PRO A 287 10.93 -10.49 11.11
N TYR A 288 11.94 -11.32 10.88
CA TYR A 288 12.58 -11.49 9.56
C TYR A 288 12.71 -12.95 9.11
N LYS A 289 12.62 -13.89 10.03
CA LYS A 289 12.72 -15.32 9.71
C LYS A 289 11.35 -15.89 9.33
N PRO A 290 11.28 -16.78 8.35
CA PRO A 290 10.06 -17.56 8.13
C PRO A 290 9.76 -18.40 9.40
N THR A 291 8.51 -18.33 9.85
CA THR A 291 8.03 -19.10 11.02
C THR A 291 7.57 -20.50 10.63
N LYS A 292 7.21 -20.67 9.36
CA LYS A 292 6.86 -21.97 8.77
C LYS A 292 7.91 -22.36 7.75
N LYS A 293 8.50 -23.54 7.92
CA LYS A 293 9.38 -24.10 6.88
C LYS A 293 8.52 -24.35 5.64
N ALA A 294 8.97 -23.84 4.50
CA ALA A 294 8.51 -24.35 3.21
C ALA A 294 8.85 -25.84 3.18
N ILE A 295 7.83 -26.70 3.19
CA ILE A 295 7.98 -28.15 3.08
C ILE A 295 8.23 -28.50 1.62
#